data_095addf7ff3a1168e35ef94aea03c80b
#
_entry.id   095addf7ff3a1168e35ef94aea03c80b
#
_cell.length_a   1.000
_cell.length_b   1.000
_cell.length_c   1.000
_cell.angle_alpha   90.00
_cell.angle_beta   90.00
_cell.angle_gamma   90.00
#
_symmetry.space_group_name_H-M   'P 1'
#
loop_
_entity.id
_entity.type
_entity.pdbx_description
1 polymer ?
#
loop_
_entity_poly.entity_id
_entity_poly.type
_entity_poly.pdbx_seq_one_letter_code
_entity_poly.pdbx_strand_id
1 'polypeptide(L)'
;MTFQYFFFATVAGYFLQALPFALAAGVWYALRLHKKEPALPGGRVLLRSLFPCYFAGLLVFTIFLYPVSDLYYLLFYGRPSQGGLPWFVMDYDFSFDFFRNFTTENRDNILLFLPFGLLYPLYRPQANWGRTVPVSYTHLRA
;
A
#
# COMPACT_ATOMS: atom_id res chain seq x y z
N MET A 1 1.68 -26.97 -4.82
CA MET A 1 1.54 -25.86 -3.88
C MET A 1 0.05 -25.61 -3.66
N THR A 2 -0.44 -25.76 -2.43
CA THR A 2 -1.87 -25.58 -2.14
C THR A 2 -2.23 -24.11 -2.23
N PHE A 3 -3.43 -23.76 -2.76
CA PHE A 3 -3.90 -22.35 -2.83
C PHE A 3 -3.81 -21.65 -1.46
N GLN A 4 -4.15 -22.34 -0.39
CA GLN A 4 -4.06 -21.84 0.98
C GLN A 4 -2.63 -21.44 1.37
N TYR A 5 -1.64 -22.28 1.06
CA TYR A 5 -0.23 -21.95 1.32
C TYR A 5 0.21 -20.72 0.51
N PHE A 6 -0.15 -20.66 -0.76
CA PHE A 6 0.15 -19.52 -1.62
C PHE A 6 -0.46 -18.23 -1.07
N PHE A 7 -1.75 -18.27 -0.66
CA PHE A 7 -2.48 -17.09 -0.19
C PHE A 7 -2.01 -16.58 1.17
N PHE A 8 -1.64 -17.45 2.11
CA PHE A 8 -1.30 -17.05 3.48
C PHE A 8 0.21 -17.02 3.80
N ALA A 9 1.06 -17.65 3.01
CA ALA A 9 2.47 -17.84 3.34
C ALA A 9 3.44 -17.22 2.32
N THR A 10 2.95 -16.60 1.24
CA THR A 10 3.81 -16.00 0.22
C THR A 10 3.60 -14.50 0.12
N VAL A 11 4.64 -13.77 -0.33
CA VAL A 11 4.56 -12.31 -0.57
C VAL A 11 3.46 -11.98 -1.57
N ALA A 12 3.31 -12.78 -2.65
CA ALA A 12 2.24 -12.61 -3.62
C ALA A 12 0.84 -12.78 -3.00
N GLY A 13 0.70 -13.72 -2.04
CA GLY A 13 -0.54 -13.90 -1.28
C GLY A 13 -0.90 -12.68 -0.44
N TYR A 14 0.07 -12.03 0.17
CA TYR A 14 -0.16 -10.79 0.93
C TYR A 14 -0.62 -9.65 0.03
N PHE A 15 -0.08 -9.53 -1.19
CA PHE A 15 -0.58 -8.58 -2.18
C PHE A 15 -2.03 -8.90 -2.60
N LEU A 16 -2.36 -10.19 -2.79
CA LEU A 16 -3.73 -10.61 -3.09
C LEU A 16 -4.70 -10.27 -1.95
N GLN A 17 -4.27 -10.40 -0.69
CA GLN A 17 -5.07 -10.00 0.47
C GLN A 17 -5.33 -8.49 0.51
N ALA A 18 -4.35 -7.66 0.12
CA ALA A 18 -4.49 -6.21 0.07
C ALA A 18 -5.33 -5.71 -1.11
N LEU A 19 -5.41 -6.49 -2.19
CA LEU A 19 -6.04 -6.08 -3.46
C LEU A 19 -7.49 -5.62 -3.34
N PRO A 20 -8.41 -6.30 -2.62
CA PRO A 20 -9.79 -5.86 -2.47
C PRO A 20 -9.90 -4.47 -1.83
N PHE A 21 -9.09 -4.19 -0.83
CA PHE A 21 -9.08 -2.90 -0.13
C PHE A 21 -8.53 -1.79 -1.03
N ALA A 22 -7.47 -2.08 -1.77
CA ALA A 22 -6.91 -1.17 -2.76
C ALA A 22 -7.94 -0.82 -3.85
N LEU A 23 -8.61 -1.83 -4.42
CA LEU A 23 -9.64 -1.63 -5.43
C LEU A 23 -10.84 -0.87 -4.88
N ALA A 24 -11.30 -1.19 -3.67
CA ALA A 24 -12.40 -0.48 -3.02
C ALA A 24 -12.10 1.00 -2.85
N ALA A 25 -10.89 1.35 -2.40
CA ALA A 25 -10.45 2.73 -2.27
C ALA A 25 -10.36 3.45 -3.62
N GLY A 26 -9.82 2.79 -4.64
CA GLY A 26 -9.74 3.33 -6.00
C GLY A 26 -11.11 3.59 -6.61
N VAL A 27 -12.02 2.62 -6.52
CA VAL A 27 -13.40 2.75 -7.02
C VAL A 27 -14.16 3.84 -6.26
N TRP A 28 -14.08 3.84 -4.93
CA TRP A 28 -14.72 4.87 -4.11
C TRP A 28 -14.25 6.28 -4.51
N TYR A 29 -12.96 6.45 -4.71
CA TYR A 29 -12.40 7.73 -5.14
C TYR A 29 -12.84 8.11 -6.56
N ALA A 30 -12.85 7.15 -7.49
CA ALA A 30 -13.32 7.37 -8.87
C ALA A 30 -14.77 7.84 -8.90
N LEU A 31 -15.65 7.18 -8.13
CA LEU A 31 -17.06 7.56 -8.02
C LEU A 31 -17.22 8.96 -7.40
N ARG A 32 -16.45 9.28 -6.38
CA ARG A 32 -16.45 10.61 -5.76
C ARG A 32 -15.97 11.68 -6.74
N LEU A 33 -14.90 11.38 -7.51
CA LEU A 33 -14.34 12.29 -8.49
C LEU A 33 -15.32 12.53 -9.64
N HIS A 34 -15.96 11.50 -10.13
CA HIS A 34 -16.98 11.61 -11.19
C HIS A 34 -18.17 12.47 -10.77
N LYS A 35 -18.60 12.37 -9.49
CA LYS A 35 -19.64 13.24 -8.95
C LYS A 35 -19.23 14.71 -8.84
N LYS A 36 -17.96 14.98 -8.54
CA LYS A 36 -17.45 16.34 -8.38
C LYS A 36 -17.09 17.02 -9.70
N GLU A 37 -16.55 16.27 -10.63
CA GLU A 37 -16.05 16.73 -11.92
C GLU A 37 -16.62 15.86 -13.06
N PRO A 38 -17.94 15.97 -13.36
CA PRO A 38 -18.59 15.08 -14.34
C PRO A 38 -18.05 15.24 -15.77
N ALA A 39 -17.45 16.38 -16.08
CA ALA A 39 -16.83 16.65 -17.40
C ALA A 39 -15.44 16.03 -17.55
N LEU A 40 -14.90 15.40 -16.50
CA LEU A 40 -13.55 14.82 -16.57
C LEU A 40 -13.57 13.55 -17.42
N PRO A 41 -12.68 13.41 -18.43
CA PRO A 41 -12.61 12.19 -19.24
C PRO A 41 -12.22 10.99 -18.38
N GLY A 42 -12.83 9.82 -18.67
CA GLY A 42 -12.67 8.59 -17.87
C GLY A 42 -11.21 8.16 -17.67
N GLY A 43 -10.34 8.37 -18.66
CA GLY A 43 -8.91 8.09 -18.52
C GLY A 43 -8.22 8.93 -17.43
N ARG A 44 -8.63 10.19 -17.24
CA ARG A 44 -8.10 11.03 -16.15
C ARG A 44 -8.68 10.64 -14.80
N VAL A 45 -9.95 10.21 -14.75
CA VAL A 45 -10.55 9.66 -13.53
C VAL A 45 -9.78 8.42 -13.09
N LEU A 46 -9.53 7.49 -14.02
CA LEU A 46 -8.75 6.28 -13.74
C LEU A 46 -7.35 6.63 -13.23
N LEU A 47 -6.63 7.51 -13.93
CA LEU A 47 -5.26 7.89 -13.58
C LEU A 47 -5.17 8.50 -12.17
N ARG A 48 -6.11 9.41 -11.84
CA ARG A 48 -6.16 10.00 -10.49
C ARG A 48 -6.57 8.99 -9.41
N SER A 49 -7.32 7.96 -9.76
CA SER A 49 -7.76 6.91 -8.84
C SER A 49 -6.67 5.87 -8.53
N LEU A 50 -5.64 5.78 -9.38
CA LEU A 50 -4.51 4.88 -9.13
C LEU A 50 -3.75 5.24 -7.85
N PHE A 51 -3.63 6.53 -7.52
CA PHE A 51 -2.93 6.95 -6.31
C PHE A 51 -3.63 6.47 -5.01
N PRO A 52 -4.93 6.75 -4.76
CA PRO A 52 -5.59 6.22 -3.57
C PRO A 52 -5.72 4.70 -3.58
N CYS A 53 -5.84 4.07 -4.74
CA CYS A 53 -5.80 2.61 -4.87
C CYS A 53 -4.46 2.06 -4.36
N TYR A 54 -3.36 2.58 -4.88
CA TYR A 54 -2.01 2.20 -4.47
C TYR A 54 -1.76 2.49 -3.00
N PHE A 55 -2.14 3.70 -2.51
CA PHE A 55 -1.93 4.11 -1.14
C PHE A 55 -2.68 3.23 -0.14
N ALA A 56 -3.92 2.86 -0.44
CA ALA A 56 -4.68 1.94 0.40
C ALA A 56 -4.05 0.53 0.42
N GLY A 57 -3.61 0.03 -0.74
CA GLY A 57 -2.88 -1.24 -0.83
C GLY A 57 -1.58 -1.22 -0.02
N LEU A 58 -0.84 -0.13 -0.10
CA LEU A 58 0.39 0.08 0.66
C LEU A 58 0.12 0.07 2.18
N LEU A 59 -0.91 0.79 2.64
CA LEU A 59 -1.29 0.81 4.06
C LEU A 59 -1.68 -0.58 4.57
N VAL A 60 -2.46 -1.31 3.79
CA VAL A 60 -2.83 -2.69 4.16
C VAL A 60 -1.58 -3.57 4.23
N PHE A 61 -0.72 -3.49 3.24
CA PHE A 61 0.47 -4.32 3.16
C PHE A 61 1.49 -4.02 4.28
N THR A 62 1.66 -2.74 4.65
CA THR A 62 2.69 -2.33 5.62
C THR A 62 2.18 -2.29 7.07
N ILE A 63 0.94 -1.87 7.30
CA ILE A 63 0.42 -1.62 8.65
C ILE A 63 -0.66 -2.64 9.03
N PHE A 64 -1.58 -2.94 8.10
CA PHE A 64 -2.77 -3.73 8.40
C PHE A 64 -2.69 -5.18 7.91
N LEU A 65 -1.51 -5.68 7.57
CA LEU A 65 -1.35 -7.02 7.02
C LEU A 65 -1.88 -8.09 7.97
N TYR A 66 -1.53 -8.02 9.25
CA TYR A 66 -1.97 -9.00 10.26
C TYR A 66 -3.48 -8.99 10.50
N PRO A 67 -4.12 -7.82 10.80
CA PRO A 67 -5.58 -7.78 10.96
C PRO A 67 -6.33 -8.24 9.71
N VAL A 68 -5.82 -7.93 8.52
CA VAL A 68 -6.42 -8.37 7.26
C VAL A 68 -6.27 -9.87 7.07
N SER A 69 -5.10 -10.43 7.37
CA SER A 69 -4.89 -11.88 7.34
C SER A 69 -5.80 -12.60 8.33
N ASP A 70 -5.97 -12.08 9.54
CA ASP A 70 -6.90 -12.65 10.54
C ASP A 70 -8.34 -12.60 10.07
N LEU A 71 -8.75 -11.50 9.39
CA LEU A 71 -10.06 -11.41 8.77
C LEU A 71 -10.27 -12.51 7.71
N TYR A 72 -9.27 -12.75 6.85
CA TYR A 72 -9.34 -13.82 5.87
C TYR A 72 -9.36 -15.21 6.52
N TYR A 73 -8.58 -15.42 7.59
CA TYR A 73 -8.65 -16.68 8.35
C TYR A 73 -10.04 -16.90 8.93
N LEU A 74 -10.65 -15.86 9.48
CA LEU A 74 -12.03 -15.94 9.99
C LEU A 74 -13.03 -16.28 8.88
N LEU A 75 -12.89 -15.67 7.71
CA LEU A 75 -13.78 -15.91 6.55
C LEU A 75 -13.61 -17.31 5.97
N PHE A 76 -12.38 -17.83 5.85
CA PHE A 76 -12.11 -19.12 5.22
C PHE A 76 -12.22 -20.30 6.18
N TYR A 77 -11.90 -20.12 7.45
CA TYR A 77 -11.80 -21.19 8.44
C TYR A 77 -12.74 -21.02 9.62
N GLY A 78 -13.52 -19.94 9.70
CA GLY A 78 -14.44 -19.65 10.79
C GLY A 78 -13.77 -19.39 12.15
N ARG A 79 -12.46 -19.17 12.19
CA ARG A 79 -11.69 -18.90 13.39
C ARG A 79 -10.52 -17.95 13.07
N PRO A 80 -10.12 -17.06 14.00
CA PRO A 80 -8.95 -16.23 13.82
C PRO A 80 -7.66 -17.07 13.74
N SER A 81 -6.60 -16.51 13.19
CA SER A 81 -5.31 -17.18 13.14
C SER A 81 -4.82 -17.45 14.58
N GLN A 82 -4.24 -18.63 14.83
CA GLN A 82 -3.84 -19.04 16.17
C GLN A 82 -2.64 -18.26 16.73
N GLY A 83 -2.13 -17.29 15.99
CA GLY A 83 -0.89 -16.59 16.32
C GLY A 83 -1.00 -15.51 17.38
N GLY A 84 -2.21 -15.05 17.72
CA GLY A 84 -2.40 -14.01 18.75
C GLY A 84 -1.50 -12.77 18.57
N LEU A 85 -1.09 -12.52 17.33
CA LEU A 85 -0.20 -11.39 17.04
C LEU A 85 -0.93 -10.09 17.36
N PRO A 86 -0.27 -9.16 18.06
CA PRO A 86 -0.86 -7.86 18.35
C PRO A 86 -1.23 -7.16 17.05
N TRP A 87 -2.34 -6.42 17.04
CA TRP A 87 -2.85 -5.68 15.88
C TRP A 87 -1.82 -4.71 15.28
N PHE A 88 -0.83 -4.33 16.08
CA PHE A 88 0.30 -3.51 15.69
C PHE A 88 1.60 -4.16 16.20
N VAL A 89 2.38 -4.72 15.30
CA VAL A 89 3.80 -4.99 15.55
C VAL A 89 4.57 -3.90 14.84
N MET A 90 4.90 -2.85 15.56
CA MET A 90 5.84 -1.84 15.09
C MET A 90 7.13 -2.02 15.87
N ASP A 91 8.11 -2.62 15.25
CA ASP A 91 9.47 -2.63 15.76
C ASP A 91 10.12 -1.31 15.35
N TYR A 92 10.17 -0.39 16.29
CA TYR A 92 10.81 0.92 16.10
C TYR A 92 12.29 0.82 16.44
N ASP A 93 13.06 0.15 15.64
CA ASP A 93 14.50 0.27 15.73
C ASP A 93 14.97 1.52 14.95
N PHE A 94 15.18 2.62 15.68
CA PHE A 94 15.69 3.88 15.14
C PHE A 94 17.23 3.88 14.98
N SER A 95 17.93 2.79 15.29
CA SER A 95 19.38 2.65 15.14
C SER A 95 19.83 2.38 13.70
N PHE A 96 18.96 2.65 12.72
CA PHE A 96 19.18 2.34 11.32
C PHE A 96 20.32 3.16 10.70
N ASP A 97 21.44 2.50 10.42
CA ASP A 97 22.51 3.04 9.58
C ASP A 97 22.30 2.60 8.12
N PHE A 98 21.74 3.49 7.32
CA PHE A 98 21.41 3.26 5.91
C PHE A 98 22.60 2.78 5.07
N PHE A 99 23.79 3.26 5.38
CA PHE A 99 24.99 2.92 4.62
C PHE A 99 25.66 1.61 5.04
N ARG A 100 25.49 1.21 6.30
CA ARG A 100 26.09 -0.01 6.85
C ARG A 100 25.18 -1.24 6.70
N ASN A 101 23.88 -1.05 6.77
CA ASN A 101 22.87 -2.11 6.84
C ASN A 101 21.92 -2.10 5.64
N PHE A 102 22.41 -1.76 4.44
CA PHE A 102 21.58 -1.83 3.23
C PHE A 102 21.26 -3.29 2.91
N THR A 103 20.16 -3.75 3.47
CA THR A 103 19.63 -5.12 3.30
C THR A 103 18.67 -5.22 2.11
N THR A 104 18.33 -6.45 1.76
CA THR A 104 17.29 -6.73 0.76
C THR A 104 15.95 -6.06 1.14
N GLU A 105 15.62 -6.03 2.42
CA GLU A 105 14.41 -5.38 2.94
C GLU A 105 14.37 -3.89 2.63
N ASN A 106 15.49 -3.19 2.75
CA ASN A 106 15.59 -1.77 2.44
C ASN A 106 15.40 -1.51 0.95
N ARG A 107 15.96 -2.35 0.10
CA ARG A 107 15.76 -2.29 -1.35
C ARG A 107 14.27 -2.50 -1.68
N ASP A 108 13.64 -3.48 -1.08
CA ASP A 108 12.24 -3.82 -1.33
C ASP A 108 11.31 -2.70 -0.82
N ASN A 109 11.64 -2.07 0.30
CA ASN A 109 10.95 -0.87 0.79
C ASN A 109 11.09 0.32 -0.18
N ILE A 110 12.30 0.57 -0.72
CA ILE A 110 12.49 1.61 -1.74
C ILE A 110 11.64 1.33 -2.98
N LEU A 111 11.63 0.09 -3.48
CA LEU A 111 10.80 -0.31 -4.61
C LEU A 111 9.31 -0.14 -4.31
N LEU A 112 8.90 -0.44 -3.08
CA LEU A 112 7.51 -0.27 -2.64
C LEU A 112 7.08 1.20 -2.65
N PHE A 113 7.96 2.15 -2.32
CA PHE A 113 7.64 3.58 -2.29
C PHE A 113 7.88 4.31 -3.61
N LEU A 114 8.56 3.68 -4.58
CA LEU A 114 8.83 4.29 -5.89
C LEU A 114 7.55 4.70 -6.64
N PRO A 115 6.47 3.88 -6.69
CA PRO A 115 5.23 4.29 -7.32
C PRO A 115 4.57 5.50 -6.64
N PHE A 116 4.80 5.72 -5.35
CA PHE A 116 4.29 6.89 -4.63
C PHE A 116 4.79 8.19 -5.26
N GLY A 117 6.10 8.28 -5.51
CA GLY A 117 6.71 9.44 -6.16
C GLY A 117 6.20 9.70 -7.57
N LEU A 118 5.85 8.64 -8.31
CA LEU A 118 5.31 8.73 -9.67
C LEU A 118 3.83 9.08 -9.71
N LEU A 119 3.02 8.49 -8.82
CA LEU A 119 1.56 8.64 -8.83
C LEU A 119 1.09 9.92 -8.13
N TYR A 120 1.83 10.42 -7.14
CA TYR A 120 1.44 11.61 -6.40
C TYR A 120 1.27 12.87 -7.27
N PRO A 121 2.17 13.21 -8.21
CA PRO A 121 1.98 14.35 -9.12
C PRO A 121 0.79 14.18 -10.07
N LEU A 122 0.46 12.95 -10.45
CA LEU A 122 -0.71 12.64 -11.27
C LEU A 122 -2.02 12.86 -10.51
N TYR A 123 -2.00 12.57 -9.21
CA TYR A 123 -3.12 12.83 -8.31
C TYR A 123 -3.32 14.32 -8.05
N ARG A 124 -2.23 15.09 -7.87
CA ARG A 124 -2.24 16.55 -7.70
C ARG A 124 -1.56 17.25 -8.87
N PRO A 125 -2.30 17.69 -9.88
CA PRO A 125 -1.75 18.35 -11.09
C PRO A 125 -0.97 19.65 -10.81
N GLN A 126 -1.15 20.24 -9.63
CA GLN A 126 -0.43 21.44 -9.18
C GLN A 126 0.85 21.12 -8.40
N ALA A 127 1.14 19.84 -8.14
CA ALA A 127 2.36 19.44 -7.48
C ALA A 127 3.55 19.65 -8.43
N ASN A 128 4.46 20.53 -8.06
CA ASN A 128 5.67 20.79 -8.85
C ASN A 128 6.66 19.64 -8.61
N TRP A 129 7.09 18.94 -9.65
CA TRP A 129 8.02 17.82 -9.58
C TRP A 129 9.27 18.13 -8.75
N GLY A 130 9.79 19.36 -8.85
CA GLY A 130 10.93 19.83 -8.09
C GLY A 130 10.71 19.91 -6.57
N ARG A 131 9.45 19.90 -6.10
CA ARG A 131 9.11 19.88 -4.67
C ARG A 131 8.75 18.49 -4.18
N THR A 132 8.33 17.60 -5.06
CA THR A 132 7.89 16.23 -4.70
C THR A 132 9.07 15.30 -4.47
N VAL A 133 10.13 15.43 -5.24
CA VAL A 133 11.36 14.63 -5.11
C VAL A 133 12.04 14.81 -3.74
N PRO A 134 12.27 16.04 -3.22
CA PRO A 134 12.88 16.19 -1.89
C PRO A 134 11.99 15.70 -0.74
N VAL A 135 10.65 15.75 -0.87
CA VAL A 135 9.74 15.23 0.16
C VAL A 135 9.87 13.70 0.28
N SER A 136 9.95 13.00 -0.84
CA SER A 136 10.20 11.55 -0.84
C SER A 136 11.56 11.21 -0.21
N TYR A 137 12.59 12.03 -0.47
CA TYR A 137 13.92 11.84 0.10
C TYR A 137 14.00 12.16 1.61
N THR A 138 13.27 13.19 2.08
CA THR A 138 13.26 13.55 3.51
C THR A 138 12.50 12.52 4.35
N HIS A 139 11.45 11.87 3.82
CA HIS A 139 10.76 10.78 4.50
C HIS A 139 11.60 9.49 4.56
N LEU A 140 12.54 9.29 3.64
CA LEU A 140 13.49 8.18 3.70
C LEU A 140 14.64 8.43 4.69
N ARG A 141 14.80 9.66 5.17
CA ARG A 141 15.89 10.05 6.09
C ARG A 141 15.40 10.25 7.54
N ALA A 142 14.11 10.24 7.79
CA ALA A 142 13.47 10.30 9.10
C ALA A 142 13.10 8.92 9.59
#